data_087bdd8c0e54b611061aa08af5229685
#
_entry.id   087bdd8c0e54b611061aa08af5229685
#
_cell.length_a   1.000
_cell.length_b   1.000
_cell.length_c   1.000
_cell.angle_alpha   90.00
_cell.angle_beta   90.00
_cell.angle_gamma   90.00
#
_symmetry.space_group_name_H-M   'P 1'
#
loop_
_entity.id
_entity.type
_entity.pdbx_description
1 polymer ?
#
loop_
_entity_poly.entity_id
_entity_poly.type
_entity_poly.pdbx_seq_one_letter_code
_entity_poly.pdbx_strand_id
1 'polypeptide(L)'
;ERFENNESILVVEENKKDVTEINIDEIRSNPYQPRRTFDTETLNELAKSIEEYGVVQPVIVKKSIKGYELIAGERRTKAAKIAGLKVIPAIIKDFDDQQMMEIALIENIQREDLNPMDEAVSISNIIKLRGYTQDEFANKFGKSRTYVTNILGLLKLPEDVKKMVEKRTLSMSHARVLSKIDDEEKVVRLAKQVITDELSVRELEKITQDDKKEIEVVKNKNGGYDHKYRMYENIIMDN
;
A
#
# COMPACT_ATOMS: atom_id res chain seq x y z
N GLU A 1 -14.36 13.57 12.42
CA GLU A 1 -15.58 13.79 11.56
C GLU A 1 -15.32 13.75 10.05
N ARG A 2 -14.10 13.37 9.57
CA ARG A 2 -13.78 13.35 8.12
C ARG A 2 -13.37 11.98 7.56
N PHE A 3 -13.35 10.92 8.36
CA PHE A 3 -12.78 9.62 7.97
C PHE A 3 -13.79 8.44 7.94
N GLU A 4 -15.03 8.65 8.30
CA GLU A 4 -16.09 7.62 8.21
C GLU A 4 -16.69 7.46 6.81
N ASN A 5 -16.34 8.34 5.85
CA ASN A 5 -17.02 8.41 4.54
C ASN A 5 -16.39 7.56 3.43
N ASN A 6 -15.31 6.84 3.62
CA ASN A 6 -14.63 6.13 2.52
C ASN A 6 -14.93 4.62 2.43
N GLU A 7 -15.47 3.98 3.45
CA GLU A 7 -16.16 2.69 3.25
C GLU A 7 -17.40 2.87 2.34
N SER A 8 -17.91 4.09 2.25
CA SER A 8 -19.04 4.49 1.43
C SER A 8 -18.75 4.53 -0.07
N ILE A 9 -17.55 4.71 -0.55
CA ILE A 9 -17.29 4.91 -2.00
C ILE A 9 -17.49 3.62 -2.80
N LEU A 10 -17.32 2.45 -2.20
CA LEU A 10 -17.64 1.17 -2.82
C LEU A 10 -19.09 0.69 -2.54
N VAL A 11 -19.79 1.33 -1.60
CA VAL A 11 -21.09 0.85 -1.07
C VAL A 11 -22.24 1.83 -1.33
N VAL A 12 -21.99 3.11 -1.58
CA VAL A 12 -23.01 4.18 -1.48
C VAL A 12 -23.86 4.37 -2.73
N GLU A 13 -23.52 3.82 -3.88
CA GLU A 13 -24.36 4.00 -5.09
C GLU A 13 -25.35 2.87 -5.40
N GLU A 14 -25.45 1.82 -4.59
CA GLU A 14 -26.38 0.73 -4.85
C GLU A 14 -27.42 0.54 -3.75
N ASN A 15 -28.60 1.03 -4.03
CA ASN A 15 -29.94 0.60 -3.59
C ASN A 15 -30.04 -0.25 -2.31
N LYS A 16 -30.73 0.27 -1.30
CA LYS A 16 -31.29 -0.45 -0.14
C LYS A 16 -32.12 -1.73 -0.46
N LYS A 17 -32.17 -2.15 -1.73
CA LYS A 17 -32.97 -3.29 -2.19
C LYS A 17 -32.33 -4.66 -2.09
N ASP A 18 -31.01 -4.72 -1.82
CA ASP A 18 -30.27 -5.99 -1.87
C ASP A 18 -29.76 -6.48 -0.50
N VAL A 19 -30.31 -5.95 0.61
CA VAL A 19 -29.95 -6.42 1.95
C VAL A 19 -30.77 -7.65 2.29
N THR A 20 -30.09 -8.76 2.60
CA THR A 20 -30.68 -10.03 3.00
C THR A 20 -30.17 -10.41 4.38
N GLU A 21 -31.04 -10.93 5.25
CA GLU A 21 -30.60 -11.52 6.50
C GLU A 21 -29.99 -12.90 6.25
N ILE A 22 -28.78 -13.11 6.70
CA ILE A 22 -28.07 -14.39 6.59
C ILE A 22 -27.65 -14.91 7.96
N ASN A 23 -27.58 -16.23 8.12
CA ASN A 23 -27.13 -16.85 9.35
C ASN A 23 -25.63 -16.60 9.57
N ILE A 24 -25.29 -16.10 10.75
CA ILE A 24 -23.89 -15.75 11.08
C ILE A 24 -22.96 -16.99 11.01
N ASP A 25 -23.48 -18.16 11.33
CA ASP A 25 -22.69 -19.40 11.31
C ASP A 25 -22.37 -19.89 9.90
N GLU A 26 -23.08 -19.40 8.89
CA GLU A 26 -22.80 -19.66 7.48
C GLU A 26 -21.69 -18.74 6.91
N ILE A 27 -21.32 -17.70 7.67
CA ILE A 27 -20.29 -16.74 7.26
C ILE A 27 -18.90 -17.22 7.69
N ARG A 28 -18.02 -17.39 6.72
CA ARG A 28 -16.60 -17.70 6.93
C ARG A 28 -15.77 -16.45 6.77
N SER A 29 -14.75 -16.32 7.63
CA SER A 29 -13.76 -15.23 7.50
C SER A 29 -12.94 -15.41 6.24
N ASN A 30 -12.62 -14.31 5.57
CA ASN A 30 -11.76 -14.29 4.40
C ASN A 30 -10.32 -14.68 4.80
N PRO A 31 -9.73 -15.75 4.21
CA PRO A 31 -8.35 -16.16 4.51
C PRO A 31 -7.29 -15.12 4.11
N TYR A 32 -7.63 -14.18 3.23
CA TYR A 32 -6.74 -13.11 2.77
C TYR A 32 -6.75 -11.86 3.65
N GLN A 33 -7.57 -11.82 4.72
CA GLN A 33 -7.59 -10.68 5.62
C GLN A 33 -6.37 -10.67 6.57
N PRO A 34 -5.56 -9.59 6.57
CA PRO A 34 -4.32 -9.53 7.35
C PRO A 34 -4.55 -9.27 8.85
N ARG A 35 -5.72 -8.74 9.23
CA ARG A 35 -6.01 -8.35 10.61
C ARG A 35 -6.55 -9.50 11.42
N ARG A 36 -5.66 -10.22 12.15
CA ARG A 36 -6.04 -11.33 13.05
C ARG A 36 -6.26 -10.92 14.50
N THR A 37 -5.71 -9.80 14.92
CA THR A 37 -5.83 -9.29 16.31
C THR A 37 -6.75 -8.07 16.34
N PHE A 38 -7.82 -8.18 17.13
CA PHE A 38 -8.73 -7.08 17.42
C PHE A 38 -8.61 -6.77 18.93
N ASP A 39 -8.61 -5.49 19.25
CA ASP A 39 -8.70 -5.07 20.64
C ASP A 39 -10.04 -5.52 21.22
N THR A 40 -9.94 -6.29 22.32
CA THR A 40 -11.08 -6.94 22.97
C THR A 40 -12.05 -5.93 23.56
N GLU A 41 -11.53 -4.80 24.08
CA GLU A 41 -12.36 -3.75 24.69
C GLU A 41 -13.26 -3.08 23.63
N THR A 42 -12.67 -2.62 22.54
CA THR A 42 -13.41 -1.98 21.45
C THR A 42 -14.39 -2.92 20.74
N LEU A 43 -14.10 -4.23 20.74
CA LEU A 43 -15.01 -5.22 20.18
C LEU A 43 -16.22 -5.46 21.08
N ASN A 44 -16.04 -5.48 22.41
CA ASN A 44 -17.11 -5.62 23.38
C ASN A 44 -18.02 -4.37 23.43
N GLU A 45 -17.46 -3.17 23.26
CA GLU A 45 -18.26 -1.94 23.12
C GLU A 45 -19.18 -2.01 21.90
N LEU A 46 -18.63 -2.45 20.77
CA LEU A 46 -19.41 -2.64 19.55
C LEU A 46 -20.48 -3.73 19.73
N ALA A 47 -20.19 -4.79 20.46
CA ALA A 47 -21.16 -5.86 20.74
C ALA A 47 -22.33 -5.34 21.57
N LYS A 48 -22.10 -4.51 22.59
CA LYS A 48 -23.17 -3.87 23.38
C LYS A 48 -24.04 -2.96 22.51
N SER A 49 -23.43 -2.17 21.63
CA SER A 49 -24.17 -1.33 20.69
C SER A 49 -25.02 -2.17 19.74
N ILE A 50 -24.50 -3.30 19.25
CA ILE A 50 -25.24 -4.22 18.37
C ILE A 50 -26.38 -4.94 19.11
N GLU A 51 -26.20 -5.25 20.39
CA GLU A 51 -27.24 -5.83 21.23
C GLU A 51 -28.44 -4.87 21.40
N GLU A 52 -28.17 -3.56 21.51
CA GLU A 52 -29.20 -2.53 21.71
C GLU A 52 -29.87 -2.10 20.39
N TYR A 53 -29.09 -1.88 19.33
CA TYR A 53 -29.59 -1.27 18.09
C TYR A 53 -29.58 -2.21 16.87
N GLY A 54 -29.09 -3.43 17.03
CA GLY A 54 -28.83 -4.32 15.91
C GLY A 54 -27.64 -3.88 15.06
N VAL A 55 -27.43 -4.58 13.94
CA VAL A 55 -26.39 -4.22 12.97
C VAL A 55 -26.97 -3.23 11.97
N VAL A 56 -26.67 -1.94 12.15
CA VAL A 56 -27.21 -0.85 11.32
C VAL A 56 -26.63 -0.89 9.91
N GLN A 57 -25.34 -1.16 9.77
CA GLN A 57 -24.68 -1.24 8.47
C GLN A 57 -24.47 -2.71 8.08
N PRO A 58 -25.03 -3.18 6.94
CA PRO A 58 -24.89 -4.57 6.51
C PRO A 58 -23.43 -4.95 6.25
N VAL A 59 -23.10 -6.23 6.44
CA VAL A 59 -21.84 -6.81 6.02
C VAL A 59 -21.87 -7.16 4.55
N ILE A 60 -20.72 -7.26 3.90
CA ILE A 60 -20.62 -7.65 2.50
C ILE A 60 -20.08 -9.07 2.44
N VAL A 61 -20.76 -9.94 1.73
CA VAL A 61 -20.41 -11.35 1.59
C VAL A 61 -20.46 -11.81 0.12
N LYS A 62 -19.68 -12.85 -0.19
CA LYS A 62 -19.71 -13.57 -1.46
C LYS A 62 -20.34 -14.94 -1.23
N LYS A 63 -21.12 -15.44 -2.19
CA LYS A 63 -21.55 -16.84 -2.18
C LYS A 63 -20.36 -17.78 -2.31
N SER A 64 -20.33 -18.82 -1.50
CA SER A 64 -19.30 -19.87 -1.52
C SER A 64 -19.97 -21.24 -1.59
N ILE A 65 -19.19 -22.29 -1.89
CA ILE A 65 -19.68 -23.68 -1.98
C ILE A 65 -20.37 -24.16 -0.68
N LYS A 66 -19.95 -23.59 0.47
CA LYS A 66 -20.54 -23.91 1.78
C LYS A 66 -20.89 -22.61 2.53
N GLY A 67 -21.96 -21.93 2.16
CA GLY A 67 -22.46 -20.71 2.78
C GLY A 67 -21.86 -19.44 2.14
N TYR A 68 -21.37 -18.54 2.96
CA TYR A 68 -20.89 -17.23 2.53
C TYR A 68 -19.46 -16.98 3.00
N GLU A 69 -18.71 -16.25 2.19
CA GLU A 69 -17.36 -15.75 2.52
C GLU A 69 -17.43 -14.25 2.79
N LEU A 70 -16.93 -13.82 3.94
CA LEU A 70 -16.97 -12.43 4.35
C LEU A 70 -15.96 -11.61 3.56
N ILE A 71 -16.42 -10.52 2.96
CA ILE A 71 -15.62 -9.58 2.19
C ILE A 71 -15.28 -8.37 3.05
N ALA A 72 -16.30 -7.76 3.68
CA ALA A 72 -16.14 -6.62 4.57
C ALA A 72 -17.10 -6.71 5.76
N GLY A 73 -16.65 -6.22 6.93
CA GLY A 73 -17.43 -6.21 8.15
C GLY A 73 -17.00 -7.22 9.21
N GLU A 74 -15.72 -7.65 9.25
CA GLU A 74 -15.19 -8.62 10.22
C GLU A 74 -15.50 -8.24 11.67
N ARG A 75 -15.30 -6.96 12.05
CA ARG A 75 -15.62 -6.48 13.41
C ARG A 75 -17.11 -6.61 13.73
N ARG A 76 -17.96 -6.23 12.79
CA ARG A 76 -19.44 -6.32 12.94
C ARG A 76 -19.88 -7.77 13.07
N THR A 77 -19.35 -8.67 12.25
CA THR A 77 -19.65 -10.10 12.35
C THR A 77 -19.22 -10.71 13.69
N LYS A 78 -18.02 -10.38 14.17
CA LYS A 78 -17.52 -10.84 15.48
C LYS A 78 -18.33 -10.26 16.63
N ALA A 79 -18.61 -8.96 16.61
CA ALA A 79 -19.40 -8.28 17.64
C ALA A 79 -20.84 -8.80 17.66
N ALA A 80 -21.46 -9.08 16.50
CA ALA A 80 -22.78 -9.69 16.41
C ALA A 80 -22.82 -11.12 17.00
N LYS A 81 -21.75 -11.91 16.83
CA LYS A 81 -21.60 -13.22 17.49
C LYS A 81 -21.51 -13.08 19.02
N ILE A 82 -20.75 -12.11 19.51
CA ILE A 82 -20.63 -11.81 20.95
C ILE A 82 -21.97 -11.35 21.52
N ALA A 83 -22.72 -10.51 20.78
CA ALA A 83 -24.07 -10.06 21.12
C ALA A 83 -25.14 -11.16 21.04
N GLY A 84 -24.80 -12.38 20.61
CA GLY A 84 -25.71 -13.53 20.54
C GLY A 84 -26.70 -13.49 19.38
N LEU A 85 -26.48 -12.65 18.36
CA LEU A 85 -27.33 -12.61 17.18
C LEU A 85 -27.17 -13.89 16.34
N LYS A 86 -28.26 -14.42 15.83
CA LYS A 86 -28.25 -15.58 14.92
C LYS A 86 -28.15 -15.18 13.47
N VAL A 87 -28.67 -14.02 13.12
CA VAL A 87 -28.70 -13.49 11.76
C VAL A 87 -28.09 -12.09 11.73
N ILE A 88 -27.55 -11.71 10.58
CA ILE A 88 -26.95 -10.41 10.34
C ILE A 88 -27.38 -9.90 8.96
N PRO A 89 -27.70 -8.60 8.82
CA PRO A 89 -27.98 -8.02 7.52
C PRO A 89 -26.72 -8.04 6.67
N ALA A 90 -26.83 -8.55 5.46
CA ALA A 90 -25.74 -8.73 4.51
C ALA A 90 -26.13 -8.33 3.10
N ILE A 91 -25.20 -7.79 2.36
CA ILE A 91 -25.28 -7.59 0.92
C ILE A 91 -24.50 -8.73 0.27
N ILE A 92 -25.19 -9.54 -0.54
CA ILE A 92 -24.57 -10.63 -1.26
C ILE A 92 -24.09 -10.09 -2.60
N LYS A 93 -22.80 -10.15 -2.85
CA LYS A 93 -22.20 -9.75 -4.13
C LYS A 93 -21.45 -10.92 -4.75
N ASP A 94 -21.62 -11.07 -6.04
CA ASP A 94 -20.84 -12.03 -6.84
C ASP A 94 -19.56 -11.32 -7.31
N PHE A 95 -18.52 -11.43 -6.48
CA PHE A 95 -17.19 -10.96 -6.86
C PHE A 95 -16.37 -12.12 -7.42
N ASP A 96 -15.69 -11.87 -8.53
CA ASP A 96 -14.63 -12.77 -8.99
C ASP A 96 -13.38 -12.67 -8.09
N ASP A 97 -12.47 -13.61 -8.26
CA ASP A 97 -11.25 -13.65 -7.42
C ASP A 97 -10.37 -12.40 -7.60
N GLN A 98 -10.43 -11.75 -8.78
CA GLN A 98 -9.72 -10.53 -9.10
C GLN A 98 -10.30 -9.32 -8.34
N GLN A 99 -11.61 -9.23 -8.28
CA GLN A 99 -12.32 -8.19 -7.51
C GLN A 99 -12.09 -8.38 -6.00
N MET A 100 -12.07 -9.64 -5.53
CA MET A 100 -11.76 -9.96 -4.14
C MET A 100 -10.35 -9.52 -3.74
N MET A 101 -9.37 -9.78 -4.59
CA MET A 101 -7.99 -9.36 -4.37
C MET A 101 -7.88 -7.82 -4.34
N GLU A 102 -8.60 -7.13 -5.23
CA GLU A 102 -8.63 -5.67 -5.26
C GLU A 102 -9.18 -5.08 -3.96
N ILE A 103 -10.33 -5.58 -3.49
CA ILE A 103 -10.95 -5.11 -2.23
C ILE A 103 -9.99 -5.30 -1.06
N ALA A 104 -9.33 -6.45 -0.96
CA ALA A 104 -8.35 -6.71 0.09
C ALA A 104 -7.14 -5.76 0.02
N LEU A 105 -6.68 -5.43 -1.19
CA LEU A 105 -5.59 -4.47 -1.40
C LEU A 105 -6.01 -3.04 -1.05
N ILE A 106 -7.25 -2.64 -1.40
CA ILE A 106 -7.80 -1.32 -1.07
C ILE A 106 -7.95 -1.17 0.44
N GLU A 107 -8.54 -2.16 1.12
CA GLU A 107 -8.65 -2.18 2.59
C GLU A 107 -7.28 -2.03 3.25
N ASN A 108 -6.29 -2.75 2.73
CA ASN A 108 -4.92 -2.65 3.23
C ASN A 108 -4.33 -1.24 3.07
N ILE A 109 -4.54 -0.57 1.92
CA ILE A 109 -4.05 0.80 1.69
C ILE A 109 -4.71 1.83 2.62
N GLN A 110 -5.94 1.59 3.07
CA GLN A 110 -6.68 2.51 3.95
C GLN A 110 -6.28 2.40 5.42
N ARG A 111 -5.36 1.50 5.79
CA ARG A 111 -4.87 1.37 7.16
C ARG A 111 -3.98 2.55 7.53
N GLU A 112 -4.23 3.16 8.68
CA GLU A 112 -3.47 4.31 9.19
C GLU A 112 -2.02 3.97 9.60
N ASP A 113 -1.72 2.69 9.85
CA ASP A 113 -0.45 2.17 10.36
C ASP A 113 0.40 1.48 9.29
N LEU A 114 0.10 1.67 8.00
CA LEU A 114 0.84 1.01 6.92
C LEU A 114 2.31 1.43 6.89
N ASN A 115 3.17 0.44 6.76
CA ASN A 115 4.56 0.66 6.41
C ASN A 115 4.64 1.20 4.97
N PRO A 116 5.45 2.23 4.68
CA PRO A 116 5.59 2.78 3.33
C PRO A 116 5.95 1.76 2.26
N MET A 117 6.68 0.70 2.61
CA MET A 117 7.02 -0.39 1.68
C MET A 117 5.79 -1.25 1.36
N ASP A 118 4.97 -1.59 2.37
CA ASP A 118 3.74 -2.35 2.17
C ASP A 118 2.73 -1.54 1.33
N GLU A 119 2.65 -0.23 1.56
CA GLU A 119 1.84 0.68 0.75
C GLU A 119 2.32 0.68 -0.72
N ALA A 120 3.63 0.77 -0.96
CA ALA A 120 4.21 0.75 -2.29
C ALA A 120 3.88 -0.56 -3.05
N VAL A 121 3.99 -1.69 -2.37
CA VAL A 121 3.63 -3.01 -2.93
C VAL A 121 2.14 -3.08 -3.25
N SER A 122 1.27 -2.64 -2.34
CA SER A 122 -0.18 -2.65 -2.53
C SER A 122 -0.60 -1.77 -3.71
N ILE A 123 -0.07 -0.55 -3.81
CA ILE A 123 -0.32 0.36 -4.94
C ILE A 123 0.16 -0.26 -6.26
N SER A 124 1.37 -0.83 -6.28
CA SER A 124 1.92 -1.48 -7.47
C SER A 124 1.03 -2.63 -7.94
N ASN A 125 0.52 -3.43 -7.01
CA ASN A 125 -0.35 -4.57 -7.33
C ASN A 125 -1.69 -4.12 -7.89
N ILE A 126 -2.33 -3.09 -7.33
CA ILE A 126 -3.59 -2.54 -7.87
C ILE A 126 -3.39 -1.96 -9.27
N ILE A 127 -2.33 -1.19 -9.47
CA ILE A 127 -2.01 -0.61 -10.78
C ILE A 127 -1.85 -1.72 -11.83
N LYS A 128 -1.10 -2.79 -11.51
CA LYS A 128 -0.91 -3.94 -12.40
C LYS A 128 -2.21 -4.69 -12.65
N LEU A 129 -2.98 -4.96 -11.59
CA LEU A 129 -4.22 -5.73 -11.66
C LEU A 129 -5.27 -5.07 -12.54
N ARG A 130 -5.38 -3.74 -12.45
CA ARG A 130 -6.40 -2.95 -13.16
C ARG A 130 -5.90 -2.29 -14.45
N GLY A 131 -4.61 -2.36 -14.72
CA GLY A 131 -3.99 -1.66 -15.85
C GLY A 131 -4.05 -0.14 -15.73
N TYR A 132 -4.16 0.39 -14.51
CA TYR A 132 -4.20 1.84 -14.29
C TYR A 132 -2.87 2.49 -14.64
N THR A 133 -2.95 3.70 -15.17
CA THR A 133 -1.83 4.64 -15.12
C THR A 133 -1.67 5.20 -13.69
N GLN A 134 -0.51 5.77 -13.37
CA GLN A 134 -0.32 6.42 -12.06
C GLN A 134 -1.29 7.59 -11.84
N ASP A 135 -1.67 8.29 -12.91
CA ASP A 135 -2.65 9.40 -12.86
C ASP A 135 -4.05 8.90 -12.55
N GLU A 136 -4.51 7.85 -13.21
CA GLU A 136 -5.81 7.24 -12.97
C GLU A 136 -5.93 6.71 -11.55
N PHE A 137 -4.87 6.03 -11.06
CA PHE A 137 -4.81 5.58 -9.67
C PHE A 137 -4.89 6.77 -8.70
N ALA A 138 -4.07 7.80 -8.91
CA ALA A 138 -4.03 8.98 -8.06
C ALA A 138 -5.41 9.66 -7.96
N ASN A 139 -6.07 9.89 -9.10
CA ASN A 139 -7.40 10.50 -9.16
C ASN A 139 -8.45 9.64 -8.44
N LYS A 140 -8.45 8.32 -8.67
CA LYS A 140 -9.43 7.40 -8.10
C LYS A 140 -9.31 7.27 -6.58
N PHE A 141 -8.08 7.33 -6.04
CA PHE A 141 -7.80 7.15 -4.61
C PHE A 141 -7.54 8.46 -3.85
N GLY A 142 -7.84 9.61 -4.46
CA GLY A 142 -7.69 10.93 -3.82
C GLY A 142 -6.24 11.27 -3.44
N LYS A 143 -5.26 10.72 -4.17
CA LYS A 143 -3.83 10.99 -3.99
C LYS A 143 -3.31 11.91 -5.09
N SER A 144 -2.17 12.56 -4.86
CA SER A 144 -1.50 13.26 -5.95
C SER A 144 -0.67 12.27 -6.80
N ARG A 145 -0.53 12.53 -8.11
CA ARG A 145 0.37 11.76 -8.98
C ARG A 145 1.78 11.72 -8.42
N THR A 146 2.26 12.85 -7.90
CA THR A 146 3.60 12.95 -7.29
C THR A 146 3.74 12.01 -6.11
N TYR A 147 2.70 11.88 -5.28
CA TYR A 147 2.68 10.92 -4.18
C TYR A 147 2.83 9.49 -4.68
N VAL A 148 2.01 9.09 -5.66
CA VAL A 148 2.05 7.73 -6.25
C VAL A 148 3.42 7.44 -6.86
N THR A 149 4.00 8.38 -7.62
CA THR A 149 5.33 8.23 -8.22
C THR A 149 6.41 8.05 -7.14
N ASN A 150 6.35 8.83 -6.05
CA ASN A 150 7.32 8.75 -4.97
C ASN A 150 7.24 7.42 -4.21
N ILE A 151 6.02 6.97 -3.90
CA ILE A 151 5.80 5.67 -3.23
C ILE A 151 6.29 4.52 -4.10
N LEU A 152 5.90 4.46 -5.37
CA LEU A 152 6.35 3.42 -6.28
C LEU A 152 7.88 3.45 -6.50
N GLY A 153 8.50 4.62 -6.41
CA GLY A 153 9.95 4.78 -6.44
C GLY A 153 10.66 3.97 -5.37
N LEU A 154 10.06 3.79 -4.19
CA LEU A 154 10.66 3.01 -3.10
C LEU A 154 10.93 1.55 -3.49
N LEU A 155 10.13 0.98 -4.39
CA LEU A 155 10.29 -0.40 -4.86
C LEU A 155 11.58 -0.60 -5.68
N LYS A 156 12.18 0.49 -6.20
CA LYS A 156 13.45 0.46 -6.95
C LYS A 156 14.68 0.44 -6.04
N LEU A 157 14.52 0.73 -4.75
CA LEU A 157 15.63 0.76 -3.81
C LEU A 157 16.24 -0.64 -3.63
N PRO A 158 17.55 -0.74 -3.40
CA PRO A 158 18.20 -1.98 -2.99
C PRO A 158 17.58 -2.55 -1.71
N GLU A 159 17.58 -3.88 -1.57
CA GLU A 159 16.93 -4.58 -0.45
C GLU A 159 17.43 -4.12 0.94
N ASP A 160 18.71 -3.80 1.06
CA ASP A 160 19.26 -3.29 2.32
C ASP A 160 18.68 -1.94 2.71
N VAL A 161 18.42 -1.07 1.71
CA VAL A 161 17.84 0.25 1.93
C VAL A 161 16.34 0.15 2.18
N LYS A 162 15.62 -0.77 1.52
CA LYS A 162 14.21 -1.07 1.83
C LYS A 162 14.04 -1.48 3.28
N LYS A 163 14.90 -2.37 3.80
CA LYS A 163 14.89 -2.76 5.21
C LYS A 163 15.14 -1.58 6.17
N MET A 164 15.95 -0.59 5.78
CA MET A 164 16.15 0.62 6.58
C MET A 164 14.87 1.48 6.64
N VAL A 165 14.12 1.56 5.54
CA VAL A 165 12.82 2.25 5.48
C VAL A 165 11.78 1.51 6.31
N GLU A 166 11.68 0.19 6.20
CA GLU A 166 10.77 -0.67 6.99
C GLU A 166 11.00 -0.52 8.49
N LYS A 167 12.27 -0.50 8.90
CA LYS A 167 12.67 -0.31 10.31
C LYS A 167 12.57 1.15 10.78
N ARG A 168 12.14 2.07 9.90
CA ARG A 168 12.07 3.51 10.17
C ARG A 168 13.41 4.15 10.56
N THR A 169 14.54 3.50 10.29
CA THR A 169 15.89 4.06 10.50
C THR A 169 16.24 5.04 9.39
N LEU A 170 15.64 4.90 8.21
CA LEU A 170 15.72 5.86 7.11
C LEU A 170 14.33 6.44 6.86
N SER A 171 14.22 7.78 6.86
CA SER A 171 12.91 8.42 6.63
C SER A 171 12.47 8.27 5.18
N MET A 172 11.14 8.29 4.96
CA MET A 172 10.55 8.24 3.63
C MET A 172 11.03 9.37 2.71
N SER A 173 11.31 10.55 3.27
CA SER A 173 11.82 11.68 2.51
C SER A 173 13.24 11.43 1.98
N HIS A 174 14.12 10.82 2.77
CA HIS A 174 15.44 10.38 2.32
C HIS A 174 15.35 9.28 1.28
N ALA A 175 14.50 8.26 1.53
CA ALA A 175 14.28 7.17 0.60
C ALA A 175 13.79 7.65 -0.78
N ARG A 176 12.93 8.67 -0.81
CA ARG A 176 12.46 9.32 -2.04
C ARG A 176 13.60 9.97 -2.84
N VAL A 177 14.57 10.60 -2.16
CA VAL A 177 15.73 11.19 -2.84
C VAL A 177 16.61 10.10 -3.42
N LEU A 178 16.88 9.06 -2.61
CA LEU A 178 17.71 7.93 -3.01
C LEU A 178 17.10 7.12 -4.17
N SER A 179 15.77 6.99 -4.23
CA SER A 179 15.08 6.24 -5.30
C SER A 179 15.22 6.86 -6.71
N LYS A 180 15.78 8.07 -6.80
CA LYS A 180 16.07 8.76 -8.07
C LYS A 180 17.50 8.53 -8.58
N ILE A 181 18.28 7.76 -7.87
CA ILE A 181 19.67 7.42 -8.21
C ILE A 181 19.66 6.01 -8.80
N ASP A 182 20.26 5.86 -9.99
CA ASP A 182 20.28 4.57 -10.69
C ASP A 182 21.41 3.64 -10.20
N ASP A 183 22.46 4.19 -9.58
CA ASP A 183 23.60 3.44 -9.07
C ASP A 183 23.28 2.85 -7.66
N GLU A 184 23.07 1.54 -7.61
CA GLU A 184 22.71 0.82 -6.39
C GLU A 184 23.78 0.91 -5.30
N GLU A 185 25.07 0.83 -5.64
CA GLU A 185 26.16 0.91 -4.66
C GLU A 185 26.22 2.30 -4.03
N LYS A 186 26.00 3.33 -4.83
CA LYS A 186 25.91 4.71 -4.38
C LYS A 186 24.69 4.91 -3.47
N VAL A 187 23.54 4.34 -3.83
CA VAL A 187 22.32 4.40 -3.01
C VAL A 187 22.57 3.80 -1.63
N VAL A 188 23.17 2.61 -1.54
CA VAL A 188 23.50 1.94 -0.26
C VAL A 188 24.49 2.76 0.56
N ARG A 189 25.53 3.30 -0.08
CA ARG A 189 26.52 4.15 0.58
C ARG A 189 25.90 5.41 1.18
N LEU A 190 25.12 6.14 0.38
CA LEU A 190 24.44 7.36 0.82
C LEU A 190 23.39 7.08 1.90
N ALA A 191 22.65 5.97 1.81
CA ALA A 191 21.70 5.57 2.84
C ALA A 191 22.38 5.34 4.20
N LYS A 192 23.55 4.68 4.21
CA LYS A 192 24.36 4.51 5.42
C LYS A 192 24.87 5.85 5.94
N GLN A 193 25.36 6.71 5.05
CA GLN A 193 25.86 8.03 5.40
C GLN A 193 24.77 8.91 6.03
N VAL A 194 23.54 8.89 5.49
CA VAL A 194 22.39 9.60 6.09
C VAL A 194 22.18 9.19 7.55
N ILE A 195 22.35 7.91 7.87
CA ILE A 195 22.14 7.40 9.24
C ILE A 195 23.34 7.76 10.14
N THR A 196 24.59 7.61 9.64
CA THR A 196 25.81 7.82 10.43
C THR A 196 26.05 9.30 10.72
N ASP A 197 25.85 10.14 9.71
CA ASP A 197 26.17 11.58 9.78
C ASP A 197 24.92 12.43 10.09
N GLU A 198 23.78 11.78 10.34
CA GLU A 198 22.48 12.41 10.61
C GLU A 198 22.08 13.47 9.57
N LEU A 199 22.38 13.19 8.28
CA LEU A 199 22.15 14.15 7.20
C LEU A 199 20.67 14.53 7.07
N SER A 200 20.39 15.81 6.88
CA SER A 200 19.08 16.27 6.51
C SER A 200 18.75 15.94 5.05
N VAL A 201 17.46 15.92 4.71
CA VAL A 201 17.01 15.69 3.32
C VAL A 201 17.62 16.69 2.35
N ARG A 202 17.78 17.96 2.78
CA ARG A 202 18.38 19.02 1.96
C ARG A 202 19.86 18.80 1.68
N GLU A 203 20.62 18.30 2.67
CA GLU A 203 22.04 17.97 2.49
C GLU A 203 22.19 16.79 1.54
N LEU A 204 21.37 15.75 1.69
CA LEU A 204 21.34 14.63 0.76
C LEU A 204 21.00 15.08 -0.67
N GLU A 205 20.00 15.97 -0.83
CA GLU A 205 19.65 16.53 -2.15
C GLU A 205 20.81 17.32 -2.77
N LYS A 206 21.54 18.11 -1.98
CA LYS A 206 22.74 18.81 -2.46
C LYS A 206 23.82 17.85 -2.94
N ILE A 207 24.18 16.84 -2.15
CA ILE A 207 25.18 15.83 -2.52
C ILE A 207 24.78 15.17 -3.85
N THR A 208 23.51 14.82 -4.00
CA THR A 208 23.02 14.16 -5.23
C THR A 208 22.97 15.10 -6.44
N GLN A 209 22.77 16.41 -6.24
CA GLN A 209 22.77 17.41 -7.31
C GLN A 209 24.17 17.80 -7.78
N ASP A 210 25.11 17.95 -6.85
CA ASP A 210 26.49 18.31 -7.17
C ASP A 210 27.15 17.18 -7.97
N ASP A 211 26.90 15.93 -7.63
CA ASP A 211 27.32 14.77 -8.43
C ASP A 211 26.76 14.80 -9.86
N LYS A 212 25.50 15.19 -10.04
CA LYS A 212 24.91 15.31 -11.40
C LYS A 212 25.56 16.43 -12.22
N LYS A 213 25.87 17.56 -11.57
CA LYS A 213 26.55 18.67 -12.25
C LYS A 213 27.98 18.32 -12.67
N GLU A 214 28.71 17.60 -11.83
CA GLU A 214 30.05 17.11 -12.19
C GLU A 214 30.02 16.18 -13.39
N ILE A 215 29.06 15.25 -13.45
CA ILE A 215 28.87 14.34 -14.59
C ILE A 215 28.51 15.11 -15.86
N GLU A 216 27.64 16.13 -15.78
CA GLU A 216 27.27 16.97 -16.94
C GLU A 216 28.43 17.84 -17.41
N VAL A 217 29.22 18.41 -16.49
CA VAL A 217 30.41 19.22 -16.84
C VAL A 217 31.48 18.37 -17.51
N VAL A 218 31.66 17.13 -17.08
CA VAL A 218 32.60 16.19 -17.72
C VAL A 218 32.12 15.80 -19.10
N LYS A 219 30.81 15.54 -19.30
CA LYS A 219 30.23 15.26 -20.61
C LYS A 219 30.31 16.43 -21.58
N ASN A 220 30.15 17.67 -21.09
CA ASN A 220 30.23 18.88 -21.94
C ASN A 220 31.65 19.33 -22.28
N LYS A 221 32.63 19.05 -21.40
CA LYS A 221 34.06 19.38 -21.68
C LYS A 221 34.72 18.42 -22.66
N ASN A 222 34.23 17.20 -22.70
CA ASN A 222 34.76 16.17 -23.58
C ASN A 222 33.75 15.86 -24.72
N GLY A 223 33.58 16.74 -25.68
CA GLY A 223 32.77 16.49 -26.87
C GLY A 223 33.18 15.24 -27.70
N GLY A 224 33.68 14.25 -27.02
CA GLY A 224 34.08 12.92 -27.47
C GLY A 224 34.55 12.16 -26.26
N TYR A 225 34.13 10.91 -26.15
CA TYR A 225 34.46 9.95 -25.10
C TYR A 225 35.93 10.06 -24.65
N ASP A 226 36.16 10.24 -23.37
CA ASP A 226 37.50 10.33 -22.76
C ASP A 226 38.29 9.04 -23.09
N HIS A 227 39.57 9.22 -23.46
CA HIS A 227 40.50 8.16 -23.81
C HIS A 227 40.64 7.07 -22.73
N LYS A 228 40.27 7.40 -21.48
CA LYS A 228 40.30 6.50 -20.37
C LYS A 228 39.18 5.44 -20.39
N TYR A 229 38.01 5.77 -20.91
CA TYR A 229 36.91 4.83 -21.12
C TYR A 229 37.16 3.87 -22.28
N ARG A 230 37.85 4.30 -23.34
CA ARG A 230 38.28 3.41 -24.41
C ARG A 230 39.28 2.34 -23.99
N MET A 231 40.09 2.60 -22.96
CA MET A 231 40.97 1.58 -22.39
C MET A 231 40.22 0.46 -21.69
N TYR A 232 39.09 0.76 -21.05
CA TYR A 232 38.27 -0.27 -20.37
C TYR A 232 37.42 -1.09 -21.34
N GLU A 233 36.91 -0.49 -22.41
CA GLU A 233 36.19 -1.23 -23.46
C GLU A 233 37.11 -2.20 -24.23
N ASN A 234 38.35 -1.80 -24.51
CA ASN A 234 39.32 -2.69 -25.15
C ASN A 234 39.77 -3.86 -24.24
N ILE A 235 39.74 -3.71 -22.91
CA ILE A 235 40.07 -4.79 -21.97
C ILE A 235 38.90 -5.81 -21.85
N ILE A 236 37.69 -5.40 -22.14
CA ILE A 236 36.49 -6.27 -22.05
C ILE A 236 36.23 -7.02 -23.35
N MET A 237 36.74 -6.52 -24.47
CA MET A 237 36.55 -7.15 -25.79
C MET A 237 37.65 -8.15 -26.20
N ASP A 238 38.75 -8.21 -25.43
CA ASP A 238 39.90 -9.10 -25.71
C ASP A 238 39.99 -10.30 -24.73
N ASN A 239 38.88 -10.71 -24.11
CA ASN A 239 38.79 -11.95 -23.33
C ASN A 239 37.58 -12.80 -23.69
#